data_2c5ce7e66f3bb22f1c16609dff0dddcf
#
_entry.id   2c5ce7e66f3bb22f1c16609dff0dddcf
#
_cell.length_a   1.000
_cell.length_b   1.000
_cell.length_c   1.000
_cell.angle_alpha   90.00
_cell.angle_beta   90.00
_cell.angle_gamma   90.00
#
_symmetry.space_group_name_H-M   'P 1'
#
loop_
_entity.id
_entity.type
_entity.pdbx_description
1 polymer ?
#
loop_
_entity_poly.entity_id
_entity_poly.type
_entity_poly.pdbx_seq_one_letter_code
_entity_poly.pdbx_strand_id
1 'polypeptide(L)'
;MKFLSVTLCLLICCVSDALIQQSALQRGSGPKFELEAASVGDISAYNVEQTPSFETAKRRVAVLLCPAQFCVPEDYTVMFENLRALEDQLDIELAESCQTVPLGRTDWIKVARQLPTKNFIDANLDVKETLQWYFDAIEDALMDIFQAEGPDVSIAIVGHSIGGWVARAYLGGLSQSSSAVYRLAIQQCTSLVTLGTPHTSPDDALVDQTRGLLRAIEEAPACSPKYLTEEKGISITCVCSNAVKGSFPSTNLEELIAVGSYVPLTGMQGDYVGDGIVPSSLAFLDGPAESVIVDTCSQTGKNIRHIHVIPTPWNLWDPKAPSIPLSDDFPSYVSTGVVEQWAAYIR
;
A
#
# COMPACT_ATOMS: atom_id res chain seq x y z
N MET A 1 -19.17 4.94 27.38
CA MET A 1 -17.81 4.56 27.77
C MET A 1 -17.68 3.06 27.64
N LYS A 2 -16.80 2.53 26.79
CA LYS A 2 -16.43 1.18 26.36
C LYS A 2 -16.92 0.81 24.97
N PHE A 3 -16.48 1.55 23.97
CA PHE A 3 -16.29 1.01 22.62
C PHE A 3 -14.83 1.30 22.24
N LEU A 4 -13.92 0.41 22.66
CA LEU A 4 -12.60 0.32 22.04
C LEU A 4 -12.84 -0.12 20.59
N SER A 5 -12.36 0.67 19.64
CA SER A 5 -12.38 0.38 18.20
C SER A 5 -12.01 -1.10 17.96
N VAL A 6 -12.73 -1.75 17.07
CA VAL A 6 -12.45 -3.13 16.62
C VAL A 6 -10.99 -3.26 16.17
N THR A 7 -10.41 -2.21 15.61
CA THR A 7 -8.98 -2.13 15.22
C THR A 7 -8.05 -2.18 16.44
N LEU A 8 -8.42 -1.54 17.54
CA LEU A 8 -7.65 -1.59 18.78
C LEU A 8 -7.82 -2.94 19.51
N CYS A 9 -9.01 -3.57 19.41
CA CYS A 9 -9.22 -4.94 19.90
C CYS A 9 -8.39 -5.98 19.12
N LEU A 10 -8.28 -5.85 17.80
CA LEU A 10 -7.40 -6.71 16.99
C LEU A 10 -5.92 -6.50 17.34
N LEU A 11 -5.49 -5.28 17.62
CA LEU A 11 -4.13 -4.99 18.10
C LEU A 11 -3.88 -5.60 19.50
N ILE A 12 -4.82 -5.50 20.42
CA ILE A 12 -4.66 -5.95 21.82
C ILE A 12 -4.75 -7.49 21.92
N CYS A 13 -5.63 -8.14 21.17
CA CYS A 13 -5.72 -9.62 21.16
C CYS A 13 -4.48 -10.27 20.54
N CYS A 14 -3.85 -9.64 19.51
CA CYS A 14 -2.60 -10.16 18.94
C CYS A 14 -1.37 -9.95 19.82
N VAL A 15 -1.36 -8.95 20.70
CA VAL A 15 -0.20 -8.61 21.55
C VAL A 15 -0.11 -9.50 22.80
N SER A 16 -1.23 -9.94 23.37
CA SER A 16 -1.22 -10.73 24.59
C SER A 16 -0.65 -12.15 24.42
N ASP A 17 -0.79 -12.75 23.23
CA ASP A 17 -0.28 -14.10 22.97
C ASP A 17 1.16 -14.13 22.42
N ALA A 18 1.62 -13.03 21.80
CA ALA A 18 2.96 -12.94 21.18
C ALA A 18 4.10 -12.70 22.20
N LEU A 19 3.80 -12.23 23.40
CA LEU A 19 4.80 -11.96 24.44
C LEU A 19 5.36 -13.23 25.12
N ILE A 20 4.79 -14.41 24.85
CA ILE A 20 5.16 -15.66 25.55
C ILE A 20 6.24 -16.48 24.82
N GLN A 21 6.56 -16.19 23.55
CA GLN A 21 7.50 -17.02 22.77
C GLN A 21 8.66 -16.28 22.08
N GLN A 22 9.35 -15.36 22.74
CA GLN A 22 10.62 -14.86 22.24
C GLN A 22 11.83 -15.54 22.88
N SER A 23 12.21 -16.74 22.39
CA SER A 23 13.59 -17.24 22.47
C SER A 23 13.90 -18.09 21.24
N ALA A 24 14.95 -17.70 20.55
CA ALA A 24 15.65 -18.38 19.46
C ALA A 24 15.11 -18.19 18.02
N LEU A 25 15.81 -17.34 17.27
CA LEU A 25 16.42 -17.72 15.99
C LEU A 25 17.28 -16.54 15.47
N GLN A 26 18.60 -16.77 15.48
CA GLN A 26 19.59 -15.88 14.88
C GLN A 26 19.54 -16.01 13.35
N ARG A 27 19.48 -14.86 12.65
CA ARG A 27 19.63 -14.80 11.19
C ARG A 27 21.12 -14.69 10.83
N GLY A 28 21.55 -15.56 9.92
CA GLY A 28 22.86 -15.54 9.30
C GLY A 28 22.97 -14.41 8.25
N SER A 29 24.12 -13.78 8.23
CA SER A 29 24.49 -12.72 7.28
C SER A 29 24.84 -13.33 5.91
N GLY A 30 24.16 -12.89 4.85
CA GLY A 30 24.50 -13.18 3.45
C GLY A 30 25.59 -12.24 2.91
N PRO A 31 26.28 -12.61 1.82
CA PRO A 31 27.44 -11.87 1.31
C PRO A 31 27.03 -10.57 0.61
N LYS A 32 27.85 -9.54 0.84
CA LYS A 32 27.75 -8.23 0.14
C LYS A 32 28.40 -8.35 -1.23
N PHE A 33 27.66 -7.96 -2.28
CA PHE A 33 28.21 -7.77 -3.62
C PHE A 33 28.37 -6.28 -3.90
N GLU A 34 29.57 -5.90 -4.36
CA GLU A 34 29.87 -4.58 -4.90
C GLU A 34 29.60 -4.56 -6.41
N LEU A 35 28.89 -3.54 -6.87
CA LEU A 35 28.65 -3.28 -8.29
C LEU A 35 29.79 -2.41 -8.84
N GLU A 36 30.58 -2.96 -9.76
CA GLU A 36 31.54 -2.19 -10.56
C GLU A 36 30.85 -1.45 -11.71
N ALA A 37 31.24 -0.20 -11.90
CA ALA A 37 30.74 0.66 -12.96
C ALA A 37 31.37 0.29 -14.30
N ALA A 38 30.56 -0.13 -15.26
CA ALA A 38 30.99 -0.37 -16.63
C ALA A 38 31.01 0.94 -17.44
N SER A 39 32.10 1.16 -18.17
CA SER A 39 32.39 2.31 -19.01
C SER A 39 31.61 2.30 -20.33
N VAL A 40 31.12 3.46 -20.72
CA VAL A 40 30.45 3.73 -22.00
C VAL A 40 31.44 3.65 -23.14
N GLY A 41 31.16 2.80 -24.12
CA GLY A 41 31.86 2.70 -25.40
C GLY A 41 31.10 3.45 -26.51
N ASP A 42 31.86 4.21 -27.27
CA ASP A 42 31.47 5.00 -28.44
C ASP A 42 30.79 4.15 -29.53
N ILE A 43 29.63 4.59 -30.05
CA ILE A 43 29.03 4.03 -31.25
C ILE A 43 28.72 5.15 -32.24
N SER A 44 29.56 5.27 -33.23
CA SER A 44 29.27 6.04 -34.44
C SER A 44 28.90 5.10 -35.58
N ALA A 45 27.88 5.49 -36.32
CA ALA A 45 27.44 5.08 -37.65
C ALA A 45 26.69 3.74 -37.79
N TYR A 46 25.37 3.85 -37.97
CA TYR A 46 24.59 2.92 -38.80
C TYR A 46 23.61 3.69 -39.72
N ASN A 47 23.57 3.24 -40.96
CA ASN A 47 22.80 3.79 -42.08
C ASN A 47 21.29 3.70 -41.86
N VAL A 48 20.60 4.74 -42.30
CA VAL A 48 19.14 4.82 -42.46
C VAL A 48 18.71 4.06 -43.70
N GLU A 49 18.04 2.92 -43.54
CA GLU A 49 17.15 2.36 -44.57
C GLU A 49 15.97 1.62 -43.92
N GLN A 50 14.77 2.01 -44.38
CA GLN A 50 13.47 1.37 -44.22
C GLN A 50 12.84 1.39 -42.84
N THR A 51 11.92 2.30 -42.65
CA THR A 51 10.96 2.37 -41.53
C THR A 51 10.00 1.18 -41.59
N PRO A 52 10.13 0.18 -40.69
CA PRO A 52 8.99 -0.64 -40.32
C PRO A 52 8.06 0.23 -39.49
N SER A 53 6.75 0.04 -39.63
CA SER A 53 5.77 0.56 -38.70
C SER A 53 6.16 0.10 -37.31
N PHE A 54 6.74 1.00 -36.52
CA PHE A 54 6.99 0.75 -35.09
C PHE A 54 5.61 0.71 -34.41
N GLU A 55 5.06 -0.47 -34.19
CA GLU A 55 4.27 -0.68 -33.00
C GLU A 55 5.20 -0.27 -31.86
N THR A 56 4.88 0.83 -31.20
CA THR A 56 5.65 1.29 -30.03
C THR A 56 5.57 0.18 -29.00
N ALA A 57 6.69 -0.50 -28.77
CA ALA A 57 6.77 -1.57 -27.79
C ALA A 57 6.20 -1.02 -26.46
N LYS A 58 5.26 -1.76 -25.86
CA LYS A 58 4.68 -1.38 -24.57
C LYS A 58 5.81 -1.22 -23.54
N ARG A 59 5.69 -0.22 -22.68
CA ARG A 59 6.65 0.00 -21.62
C ARG A 59 6.55 -1.12 -20.58
N ARG A 60 7.69 -1.72 -20.24
CA ARG A 60 7.76 -2.77 -19.21
C ARG A 60 7.71 -2.18 -17.82
N VAL A 61 6.79 -2.64 -17.00
CA VAL A 61 6.50 -2.12 -15.66
C VAL A 61 6.46 -3.25 -14.65
N ALA A 62 7.25 -3.13 -13.59
CA ALA A 62 7.16 -4.00 -12.43
C ALA A 62 6.24 -3.37 -11.39
N VAL A 63 5.24 -4.12 -10.94
CA VAL A 63 4.32 -3.69 -9.90
C VAL A 63 4.82 -4.16 -8.54
N LEU A 64 5.07 -3.21 -7.64
CA LEU A 64 5.35 -3.48 -6.23
C LEU A 64 4.13 -3.13 -5.40
N LEU A 65 3.52 -4.14 -4.76
CA LEU A 65 2.40 -3.91 -3.84
C LEU A 65 2.88 -3.72 -2.41
N CYS A 66 2.48 -2.62 -1.79
CA CYS A 66 2.61 -2.35 -0.35
C CYS A 66 1.33 -2.83 0.35
N PRO A 67 1.39 -3.91 1.15
CA PRO A 67 0.19 -4.56 1.69
C PRO A 67 -0.47 -3.79 2.83
N ALA A 68 -1.74 -4.09 3.06
CA ALA A 68 -2.49 -3.61 4.22
C ALA A 68 -1.96 -4.22 5.53
N GLN A 69 -2.40 -3.64 6.64
CA GLN A 69 -2.03 -4.10 7.98
C GLN A 69 -2.39 -5.58 8.18
N PHE A 70 -1.43 -6.37 8.67
CA PHE A 70 -1.54 -7.82 8.90
C PHE A 70 -1.76 -8.68 7.66
N CYS A 71 -1.80 -8.10 6.47
CA CYS A 71 -1.76 -8.87 5.22
C CYS A 71 -0.33 -9.32 4.91
N VAL A 72 -0.25 -10.43 4.17
CA VAL A 72 1.00 -11.06 3.71
C VAL A 72 0.98 -11.17 2.19
N PRO A 73 2.11 -11.45 1.51
CA PRO A 73 2.15 -11.57 0.05
C PRO A 73 1.12 -12.52 -0.53
N GLU A 74 0.88 -13.65 0.13
CA GLU A 74 -0.04 -14.69 -0.31
C GLU A 74 -1.51 -14.21 -0.35
N ASP A 75 -1.85 -13.18 0.42
CA ASP A 75 -3.19 -12.57 0.43
C ASP A 75 -3.48 -11.79 -0.87
N TYR A 76 -2.46 -11.46 -1.69
CA TYR A 76 -2.59 -10.66 -2.91
C TYR A 76 -2.36 -11.43 -4.21
N THR A 77 -2.22 -12.76 -4.14
CA THR A 77 -2.01 -13.61 -5.32
C THR A 77 -3.09 -13.37 -6.38
N VAL A 78 -4.35 -13.34 -5.97
CA VAL A 78 -5.50 -13.10 -6.86
C VAL A 78 -5.43 -11.74 -7.56
N MET A 79 -4.90 -10.70 -6.90
CA MET A 79 -4.73 -9.39 -7.53
C MET A 79 -3.73 -9.46 -8.70
N PHE A 80 -2.60 -10.12 -8.51
CA PHE A 80 -1.61 -10.27 -9.58
C PHE A 80 -2.11 -11.17 -10.71
N GLU A 81 -2.86 -12.23 -10.41
CA GLU A 81 -3.53 -13.06 -11.43
C GLU A 81 -4.50 -12.22 -12.26
N ASN A 82 -5.28 -11.35 -11.62
CA ASN A 82 -6.21 -10.46 -12.30
C ASN A 82 -5.48 -9.41 -13.15
N LEU A 83 -4.40 -8.82 -12.66
CA LEU A 83 -3.57 -7.88 -13.44
C LEU A 83 -2.98 -8.56 -14.68
N ARG A 84 -2.46 -9.78 -14.56
CA ARG A 84 -1.96 -10.55 -15.69
C ARG A 84 -3.05 -10.86 -16.71
N ALA A 85 -4.24 -11.21 -16.26
CA ALA A 85 -5.37 -11.46 -17.14
C ALA A 85 -5.83 -10.21 -17.94
N LEU A 86 -5.49 -9.01 -17.45
CA LEU A 86 -5.82 -7.73 -18.10
C LEU A 86 -4.67 -7.17 -18.95
N GLU A 87 -3.50 -7.79 -18.99
CA GLU A 87 -2.28 -7.24 -19.60
C GLU A 87 -2.47 -6.82 -21.06
N ASP A 88 -3.23 -7.57 -21.84
CA ASP A 88 -3.53 -7.22 -23.25
C ASP A 88 -4.33 -5.92 -23.36
N GLN A 89 -5.08 -5.55 -22.31
CA GLN A 89 -5.91 -4.35 -22.26
C GLN A 89 -5.17 -3.13 -21.70
N LEU A 90 -3.98 -3.34 -21.11
CA LEU A 90 -3.15 -2.26 -20.55
C LEU A 90 -2.17 -1.73 -21.62
N ASP A 91 -1.81 -0.46 -21.51
CA ASP A 91 -0.81 0.18 -22.36
C ASP A 91 0.63 -0.13 -21.91
N ILE A 92 0.79 -1.12 -21.05
CA ILE A 92 2.06 -1.56 -20.46
C ILE A 92 2.23 -3.08 -20.61
N GLU A 93 3.47 -3.54 -20.51
CA GLU A 93 3.83 -4.95 -20.32
C GLU A 93 4.20 -5.15 -18.84
N LEU A 94 3.57 -6.10 -18.18
CA LEU A 94 3.86 -6.40 -16.78
C LEU A 94 5.15 -7.24 -16.67
N ALA A 95 6.11 -6.77 -15.91
CA ALA A 95 7.34 -7.52 -15.62
C ALA A 95 7.04 -8.81 -14.82
N GLU A 96 7.82 -9.86 -15.03
CA GLU A 96 7.64 -11.12 -14.30
C GLU A 96 7.87 -10.98 -12.80
N SER A 97 8.72 -10.03 -12.41
CA SER A 97 9.08 -9.72 -11.02
C SER A 97 8.04 -8.93 -10.23
N CYS A 98 6.83 -8.72 -10.76
CA CYS A 98 5.73 -8.12 -9.99
C CYS A 98 5.52 -8.87 -8.68
N GLN A 99 5.53 -8.15 -7.54
CA GLN A 99 5.45 -8.78 -6.23
C GLN A 99 4.84 -7.90 -5.15
N THR A 100 4.48 -8.52 -4.03
CA THR A 100 4.11 -7.83 -2.79
C THR A 100 5.34 -7.70 -1.89
N VAL A 101 5.48 -6.55 -1.22
CA VAL A 101 6.50 -6.35 -0.19
C VAL A 101 6.42 -7.49 0.83
N PRO A 102 7.53 -8.20 1.13
CA PRO A 102 7.52 -9.46 1.86
C PRO A 102 7.37 -9.27 3.38
N LEU A 103 6.21 -8.77 3.80
CA LEU A 103 5.88 -8.58 5.22
C LEU A 103 5.22 -9.81 5.81
N GLY A 104 5.60 -10.12 7.05
CA GLY A 104 4.90 -11.09 7.87
C GLY A 104 3.99 -10.40 8.91
N ARG A 105 2.96 -11.11 9.39
CA ARG A 105 2.06 -10.58 10.44
C ARG A 105 2.80 -10.20 11.72
N THR A 106 3.85 -10.94 12.06
CA THR A 106 4.69 -10.70 13.25
C THR A 106 5.53 -9.42 13.13
N ASP A 107 5.74 -8.87 11.93
CA ASP A 107 6.47 -7.61 11.76
C ASP A 107 5.73 -6.44 12.44
N TRP A 108 4.43 -6.50 12.51
CA TRP A 108 3.59 -5.50 13.19
C TRP A 108 3.79 -5.42 14.70
N ILE A 109 4.42 -6.43 15.33
CA ILE A 109 4.84 -6.37 16.75
C ILE A 109 5.83 -5.22 16.96
N LYS A 110 6.60 -4.83 15.93
CA LYS A 110 7.53 -3.70 16.00
C LYS A 110 6.81 -2.38 16.29
N VAL A 111 5.61 -2.19 15.71
CA VAL A 111 4.75 -1.04 16.03
C VAL A 111 4.17 -1.16 17.45
N ALA A 112 3.77 -2.35 17.85
CA ALA A 112 3.23 -2.57 19.20
C ALA A 112 4.24 -2.26 20.31
N ARG A 113 5.54 -2.34 20.05
CA ARG A 113 6.59 -1.93 20.99
C ARG A 113 6.58 -0.44 21.32
N GLN A 114 5.94 0.38 20.48
CA GLN A 114 5.78 1.81 20.74
C GLN A 114 4.71 2.12 21.79
N LEU A 115 3.76 1.20 22.05
CA LEU A 115 2.62 1.39 22.96
C LEU A 115 2.98 2.01 24.32
N PRO A 116 4.07 1.58 25.02
CA PRO A 116 4.43 2.14 26.32
C PRO A 116 5.23 3.46 26.23
N THR A 117 5.51 3.95 25.04
CA THR A 117 6.34 5.14 24.87
C THR A 117 5.53 6.43 25.06
N LYS A 118 6.22 7.49 25.50
CA LYS A 118 5.62 8.82 25.60
C LYS A 118 5.15 9.33 24.23
N ASN A 119 5.91 9.07 23.17
CA ASN A 119 5.59 9.48 21.81
C ASN A 119 4.29 8.85 21.32
N PHE A 120 4.03 7.59 21.67
CA PHE A 120 2.76 6.93 21.36
C PHE A 120 1.59 7.58 22.12
N ILE A 121 1.77 7.88 23.40
CA ILE A 121 0.72 8.50 24.23
C ILE A 121 0.41 9.90 23.74
N ASP A 122 1.43 10.68 23.38
CA ASP A 122 1.31 12.06 22.92
C ASP A 122 0.92 12.17 21.42
N ALA A 123 0.70 11.04 20.74
CA ALA A 123 0.43 10.96 19.30
C ALA A 123 1.49 11.68 18.45
N ASN A 124 2.76 11.44 18.75
CA ASN A 124 3.93 12.05 18.12
C ASN A 124 5.01 10.99 17.79
N LEU A 125 4.58 9.91 17.13
CA LEU A 125 5.51 8.88 16.67
C LEU A 125 6.37 9.40 15.52
N ASP A 126 7.66 9.08 15.56
CA ASP A 126 8.56 9.32 14.44
C ASP A 126 8.33 8.30 13.32
N VAL A 127 8.20 8.79 12.08
CA VAL A 127 7.89 7.97 10.91
C VAL A 127 8.99 6.97 10.64
N LYS A 128 10.26 7.42 10.63
CA LYS A 128 11.41 6.56 10.36
C LYS A 128 11.56 5.50 11.44
N GLU A 129 11.61 5.90 12.71
CA GLU A 129 11.80 4.96 13.82
C GLU A 129 10.69 3.90 13.89
N THR A 130 9.45 4.29 13.57
CA THR A 130 8.30 3.39 13.67
C THR A 130 8.18 2.46 12.47
N LEU A 131 8.52 2.94 11.25
CA LEU A 131 8.25 2.25 9.99
C LEU A 131 9.51 1.76 9.26
N GLN A 132 10.72 1.93 9.84
CA GLN A 132 11.96 1.52 9.18
C GLN A 132 11.92 0.07 8.67
N TRP A 133 11.36 -0.82 9.46
CA TRP A 133 11.19 -2.23 9.09
C TRP A 133 10.34 -2.44 7.82
N TYR A 134 9.38 -1.53 7.56
CA TYR A 134 8.57 -1.58 6.35
C TYR A 134 9.34 -0.97 5.17
N PHE A 135 10.04 0.13 5.40
CA PHE A 135 10.91 0.75 4.39
C PHE A 135 12.03 -0.19 3.96
N ASP A 136 12.66 -0.91 4.90
CA ASP A 136 13.67 -1.91 4.59
C ASP A 136 13.09 -3.03 3.70
N ALA A 137 11.90 -3.51 4.02
CA ALA A 137 11.22 -4.52 3.21
C ALA A 137 10.83 -4.02 1.80
N ILE A 138 10.47 -2.73 1.66
CA ILE A 138 10.27 -2.10 0.35
C ILE A 138 11.59 -2.09 -0.44
N GLU A 139 12.71 -1.70 0.18
CA GLU A 139 14.01 -1.68 -0.50
C GLU A 139 14.48 -3.07 -0.89
N ASP A 140 14.29 -4.08 -0.03
CA ASP A 140 14.61 -5.47 -0.34
C ASP A 140 13.82 -5.96 -1.57
N ALA A 141 12.52 -5.71 -1.60
CA ALA A 141 11.67 -6.08 -2.73
C ALA A 141 12.05 -5.34 -4.03
N LEU A 142 12.37 -4.05 -3.95
CA LEU A 142 12.85 -3.27 -5.10
C LEU A 142 14.19 -3.79 -5.61
N MET A 143 15.09 -4.18 -4.71
CA MET A 143 16.38 -4.77 -5.07
C MET A 143 16.16 -6.06 -5.84
N ASP A 144 15.26 -6.93 -5.39
CA ASP A 144 14.92 -8.18 -6.09
C ASP A 144 14.36 -7.89 -7.50
N ILE A 145 13.49 -6.88 -7.64
CA ILE A 145 12.95 -6.46 -8.95
C ILE A 145 14.08 -5.98 -9.86
N PHE A 146 14.96 -5.07 -9.40
CA PHE A 146 16.06 -4.57 -10.23
C PHE A 146 17.10 -5.63 -10.57
N GLN A 147 17.31 -6.62 -9.71
CA GLN A 147 18.18 -7.77 -10.02
C GLN A 147 17.56 -8.67 -11.10
N ALA A 148 16.25 -8.85 -11.09
CA ALA A 148 15.56 -9.71 -12.08
C ALA A 148 15.38 -9.02 -13.43
N GLU A 149 15.02 -7.73 -13.46
CA GLU A 149 14.57 -7.01 -14.65
C GLU A 149 15.62 -6.03 -15.21
N GLY A 150 16.62 -5.69 -14.41
CA GLY A 150 17.59 -4.64 -14.73
C GLY A 150 17.19 -3.26 -14.20
N PRO A 151 18.13 -2.29 -14.24
CA PRO A 151 17.97 -0.98 -13.63
C PRO A 151 17.00 -0.04 -14.38
N ASP A 152 16.65 -0.37 -15.62
CA ASP A 152 15.81 0.49 -16.48
C ASP A 152 14.32 0.10 -16.44
N VAL A 153 13.94 -0.93 -15.66
CA VAL A 153 12.54 -1.32 -15.52
C VAL A 153 11.76 -0.21 -14.80
N SER A 154 10.61 0.17 -15.35
CA SER A 154 9.70 1.11 -14.68
C SER A 154 9.05 0.45 -13.48
N ILE A 155 8.88 1.21 -12.40
CA ILE A 155 8.23 0.76 -11.17
C ILE A 155 6.87 1.44 -11.02
N ALA A 156 5.83 0.64 -10.79
CA ALA A 156 4.55 1.14 -10.31
C ALA A 156 4.32 0.63 -8.89
N ILE A 157 4.07 1.53 -7.95
CA ILE A 157 3.74 1.13 -6.57
C ILE A 157 2.24 1.13 -6.40
N VAL A 158 1.69 0.01 -5.93
CA VAL A 158 0.29 -0.10 -5.50
C VAL A 158 0.27 -0.21 -3.99
N GLY A 159 -0.46 0.64 -3.30
CA GLY A 159 -0.55 0.61 -1.84
C GLY A 159 -1.97 0.35 -1.36
N HIS A 160 -2.20 -0.72 -0.62
CA HIS A 160 -3.51 -1.03 -0.03
C HIS A 160 -3.56 -0.54 1.42
N SER A 161 -4.61 0.22 1.77
CA SER A 161 -4.81 0.71 3.13
C SER A 161 -3.57 1.47 3.65
N ILE A 162 -3.03 1.09 4.80
CA ILE A 162 -1.78 1.64 5.36
C ILE A 162 -0.61 1.60 4.36
N GLY A 163 -0.54 0.58 3.49
CA GLY A 163 0.51 0.45 2.49
C GLY A 163 0.62 1.65 1.55
N GLY A 164 -0.50 2.33 1.26
CA GLY A 164 -0.50 3.49 0.38
C GLY A 164 0.18 4.71 0.98
N TRP A 165 -0.10 5.06 2.25
CA TRP A 165 0.58 6.20 2.86
C TRP A 165 2.01 5.86 3.30
N VAL A 166 2.34 4.60 3.60
CA VAL A 166 3.73 4.16 3.81
C VAL A 166 4.54 4.29 2.51
N ALA A 167 3.98 3.86 1.38
CA ALA A 167 4.60 4.05 0.07
C ALA A 167 4.83 5.54 -0.24
N ARG A 168 3.84 6.41 0.04
CA ARG A 168 3.98 7.86 -0.08
C ARG A 168 5.09 8.42 0.79
N ALA A 169 5.22 7.95 2.03
CA ALA A 169 6.30 8.34 2.95
C ALA A 169 7.67 7.89 2.44
N TYR A 170 7.77 6.68 1.89
CA TYR A 170 8.98 6.15 1.28
C TYR A 170 9.40 6.99 0.08
N LEU A 171 8.51 7.24 -0.86
CA LEU A 171 8.75 8.06 -2.05
C LEU A 171 9.11 9.50 -1.69
N GLY A 172 8.54 10.05 -0.62
CA GLY A 172 8.89 11.36 -0.07
C GLY A 172 10.18 11.40 0.73
N GLY A 173 10.90 10.30 0.86
CA GLY A 173 12.22 10.24 1.51
C GLY A 173 12.20 10.21 3.03
N LEU A 174 11.05 9.93 3.67
CA LEU A 174 10.97 9.85 5.14
C LEU A 174 11.69 8.63 5.73
N SER A 175 12.01 7.63 4.90
CA SER A 175 12.95 6.57 5.27
C SER A 175 14.37 7.10 5.55
N GLN A 176 14.70 8.29 5.01
CA GLN A 176 16.04 8.88 5.02
C GLN A 176 17.10 7.92 4.44
N SER A 177 16.67 7.03 3.54
CA SER A 177 17.58 6.11 2.87
C SER A 177 18.46 6.87 1.86
N SER A 178 19.74 6.53 1.85
CA SER A 178 20.70 6.99 0.83
C SER A 178 21.22 5.84 -0.03
N SER A 179 20.54 4.69 0.00
CA SER A 179 20.93 3.50 -0.74
C SER A 179 20.88 3.73 -2.26
N ALA A 180 21.59 2.93 -3.02
CA ALA A 180 21.51 2.95 -4.48
C ALA A 180 20.12 2.51 -4.95
N VAL A 181 19.53 1.52 -4.26
CA VAL A 181 18.18 1.01 -4.55
C VAL A 181 17.14 2.11 -4.39
N TYR A 182 17.17 2.88 -3.28
CA TYR A 182 16.26 4.00 -3.07
C TYR A 182 16.36 5.04 -4.20
N ARG A 183 17.59 5.46 -4.57
CA ARG A 183 17.78 6.45 -5.64
C ARG A 183 17.24 5.94 -6.98
N LEU A 184 17.52 4.67 -7.29
CA LEU A 184 17.03 4.04 -8.50
C LEU A 184 15.50 3.93 -8.49
N ALA A 185 14.90 3.52 -7.36
CA ALA A 185 13.46 3.44 -7.21
C ALA A 185 12.78 4.79 -7.44
N ILE A 186 13.29 5.89 -6.90
CA ILE A 186 12.75 7.23 -7.16
C ILE A 186 12.88 7.64 -8.63
N GLN A 187 13.94 7.24 -9.29
CA GLN A 187 14.16 7.54 -10.72
C GLN A 187 13.24 6.72 -11.62
N GLN A 188 12.97 5.47 -11.29
CA GLN A 188 12.20 4.54 -12.11
C GLN A 188 10.71 4.45 -11.72
N CYS A 189 10.32 5.02 -10.57
CA CYS A 189 8.92 5.02 -10.16
C CYS A 189 8.10 5.97 -11.04
N THR A 190 7.06 5.43 -11.68
CA THR A 190 6.21 6.16 -12.62
C THR A 190 4.82 6.40 -12.07
N SER A 191 4.34 5.55 -11.17
CA SER A 191 3.01 5.71 -10.57
C SER A 191 2.92 5.19 -9.15
N LEU A 192 2.06 5.84 -8.35
CA LEU A 192 1.57 5.39 -7.06
C LEU A 192 0.04 5.28 -7.14
N VAL A 193 -0.48 4.07 -7.08
CA VAL A 193 -1.93 3.81 -6.99
C VAL A 193 -2.26 3.41 -5.56
N THR A 194 -3.17 4.11 -4.90
CA THR A 194 -3.56 3.79 -3.53
C THR A 194 -4.99 3.26 -3.50
N LEU A 195 -5.22 2.18 -2.76
CA LEU A 195 -6.48 1.45 -2.69
C LEU A 195 -7.03 1.55 -1.27
N GLY A 196 -8.11 2.30 -1.07
CA GLY A 196 -8.72 2.53 0.24
C GLY A 196 -7.73 3.04 1.30
N THR A 197 -6.82 3.92 0.91
CA THR A 197 -5.77 4.45 1.80
C THR A 197 -6.24 5.73 2.47
N PRO A 198 -6.23 5.85 3.81
CA PRO A 198 -6.42 7.14 4.45
C PRO A 198 -5.17 8.00 4.27
N HIS A 199 -5.31 9.18 3.70
CA HIS A 199 -4.19 10.09 3.40
C HIS A 199 -4.08 11.28 4.36
N THR A 200 -5.14 11.57 5.08
CA THR A 200 -5.24 12.70 6.01
C THR A 200 -5.68 12.23 7.38
N SER A 201 -5.28 12.99 8.42
CA SER A 201 -5.71 12.80 9.80
C SER A 201 -6.34 14.11 10.28
N PRO A 202 -7.69 14.26 10.18
CA PRO A 202 -8.38 15.51 10.58
C PRO A 202 -8.11 15.89 12.04
N ASP A 203 -8.01 17.18 12.31
CA ASP A 203 -7.77 17.71 13.67
C ASP A 203 -8.92 17.41 14.64
N ASP A 204 -10.13 17.23 14.12
CA ASP A 204 -11.33 16.88 14.88
C ASP A 204 -11.55 15.36 15.02
N ALA A 205 -10.65 14.53 14.50
CA ALA A 205 -10.67 13.10 14.74
C ALA A 205 -10.67 12.80 16.26
N LEU A 206 -11.55 11.90 16.69
CA LEU A 206 -11.64 11.53 18.11
C LEU A 206 -10.35 10.88 18.62
N VAL A 207 -9.67 10.16 17.75
CA VAL A 207 -8.40 9.50 18.03
C VAL A 207 -7.57 9.47 16.75
N ASP A 208 -6.37 10.02 16.81
CA ASP A 208 -5.39 9.77 15.77
C ASP A 208 -4.92 8.30 15.88
N GLN A 209 -5.48 7.43 15.05
CA GLN A 209 -5.17 5.99 15.05
C GLN A 209 -3.73 5.72 14.63
N THR A 210 -3.10 6.62 13.90
CA THR A 210 -1.71 6.51 13.46
C THR A 210 -0.70 7.09 14.46
N ARG A 211 -1.21 7.71 15.53
CA ARG A 211 -0.38 8.32 16.58
C ARG A 211 0.64 9.32 16.07
N GLY A 212 0.23 10.17 15.13
CA GLY A 212 1.04 11.26 14.57
C GLY A 212 1.74 10.89 13.25
N LEU A 213 1.83 9.62 12.89
CA LEU A 213 2.55 9.20 11.67
C LEU A 213 1.95 9.80 10.41
N LEU A 214 0.63 9.71 10.25
CA LEU A 214 -0.05 10.21 9.05
C LEU A 214 0.03 11.73 8.95
N ARG A 215 -0.13 12.44 10.08
CA ARG A 215 0.05 13.89 10.15
C ARG A 215 1.48 14.30 9.75
N ALA A 216 2.50 13.62 10.26
CA ALA A 216 3.89 13.89 9.90
C ALA A 216 4.16 13.69 8.40
N ILE A 217 3.50 12.71 7.76
CA ILE A 217 3.58 12.48 6.32
C ILE A 217 2.83 13.57 5.54
N GLU A 218 1.68 13.98 6.02
CA GLU A 218 0.87 15.05 5.41
C GLU A 218 1.58 16.41 5.46
N GLU A 219 2.22 16.73 6.58
CA GLU A 219 2.98 17.96 6.78
C GLU A 219 4.33 17.97 6.04
N ALA A 220 4.85 16.83 5.61
CA ALA A 220 6.11 16.75 4.91
C ALA A 220 5.99 17.21 3.44
N PRO A 221 6.60 18.34 3.03
CA PRO A 221 6.45 18.85 1.65
C PRO A 221 6.87 17.85 0.58
N ALA A 222 7.87 17.02 0.85
CA ALA A 222 8.35 15.99 -0.07
C ALA A 222 7.37 14.82 -0.26
N CYS A 223 6.39 14.65 0.63
CA CYS A 223 5.31 13.67 0.51
C CYS A 223 4.05 14.27 -0.13
N SER A 224 4.04 15.55 -0.48
CA SER A 224 2.87 16.18 -1.10
C SER A 224 2.65 15.63 -2.52
N PRO A 225 1.39 15.52 -2.99
CA PRO A 225 1.10 15.11 -4.35
C PRO A 225 1.80 16.00 -5.37
N LYS A 226 1.83 17.31 -5.11
CA LYS A 226 2.50 18.27 -5.98
C LYS A 226 3.99 17.94 -6.16
N TYR A 227 4.71 17.73 -5.07
CA TYR A 227 6.14 17.41 -5.14
C TYR A 227 6.39 16.08 -5.85
N LEU A 228 5.66 15.04 -5.51
CA LEU A 228 5.82 13.72 -6.12
C LEU A 228 5.49 13.74 -7.61
N THR A 229 4.47 14.50 -8.02
CA THR A 229 4.06 14.56 -9.44
C THR A 229 4.93 15.54 -10.24
N GLU A 230 5.11 16.78 -9.77
CA GLU A 230 5.79 17.82 -10.55
C GLU A 230 7.32 17.70 -10.50
N GLU A 231 7.89 17.31 -9.34
CA GLU A 231 9.34 17.24 -9.16
C GLU A 231 9.91 15.82 -9.37
N LYS A 232 9.11 14.77 -9.12
CA LYS A 232 9.55 13.38 -9.27
C LYS A 232 8.96 12.69 -10.49
N GLY A 233 7.94 13.25 -11.13
CA GLY A 233 7.28 12.66 -12.29
C GLY A 233 6.43 11.43 -11.95
N ILE A 234 6.06 11.24 -10.69
CA ILE A 234 5.28 10.10 -10.22
C ILE A 234 3.79 10.46 -10.29
N SER A 235 3.02 9.80 -11.15
CA SER A 235 1.56 9.98 -11.17
C SER A 235 0.95 9.35 -9.92
N ILE A 236 0.00 10.05 -9.29
CA ILE A 236 -0.68 9.55 -8.09
C ILE A 236 -2.16 9.36 -8.41
N THR A 237 -2.68 8.18 -8.10
CA THR A 237 -4.10 7.87 -8.23
C THR A 237 -4.62 7.28 -6.92
N CYS A 238 -5.63 7.92 -6.35
CA CYS A 238 -6.30 7.48 -5.14
C CYS A 238 -7.61 6.79 -5.50
N VAL A 239 -7.73 5.51 -5.20
CA VAL A 239 -8.91 4.70 -5.47
C VAL A 239 -9.62 4.41 -4.16
N CYS A 240 -10.91 4.74 -4.06
CA CYS A 240 -11.72 4.40 -2.90
C CYS A 240 -13.17 4.13 -3.30
N SER A 241 -13.90 3.43 -2.45
CA SER A 241 -15.33 3.17 -2.61
C SER A 241 -16.16 4.08 -1.70
N ASN A 242 -17.36 4.47 -2.17
CA ASN A 242 -18.41 5.11 -1.39
C ASN A 242 -19.57 4.14 -1.09
N ALA A 243 -19.39 2.84 -1.36
CA ALA A 243 -20.47 1.88 -1.38
C ALA A 243 -21.05 1.53 0.00
N VAL A 244 -20.29 1.76 1.07
CA VAL A 244 -20.71 1.44 2.43
C VAL A 244 -20.97 2.71 3.22
N LYS A 245 -22.23 2.90 3.63
CA LYS A 245 -22.62 4.02 4.50
C LYS A 245 -22.43 3.61 5.96
N GLY A 246 -21.75 4.45 6.76
CA GLY A 246 -21.78 4.37 8.21
C GLY A 246 -23.06 5.02 8.74
N SER A 247 -23.91 4.28 9.45
CA SER A 247 -25.16 4.80 10.00
C SER A 247 -25.41 4.32 11.43
N PHE A 248 -25.85 5.25 12.29
CA PHE A 248 -26.26 4.92 13.65
C PHE A 248 -27.48 5.80 14.07
N PRO A 249 -28.57 5.21 14.56
CA PRO A 249 -28.81 3.77 14.73
C PRO A 249 -29.08 3.05 13.41
N SER A 250 -28.64 1.80 13.29
CA SER A 250 -28.94 0.93 12.16
C SER A 250 -29.20 -0.51 12.64
N THR A 251 -30.01 -1.27 11.88
CA THR A 251 -30.18 -2.72 12.04
C THR A 251 -29.24 -3.51 11.12
N ASN A 252 -28.56 -2.82 10.20
CA ASN A 252 -27.58 -3.41 9.30
C ASN A 252 -26.20 -3.46 10.01
N LEU A 253 -25.69 -4.69 10.18
CA LEU A 253 -24.40 -4.90 10.85
C LEU A 253 -23.24 -4.23 10.10
N GLU A 254 -23.25 -4.21 8.77
CA GLU A 254 -22.21 -3.57 7.95
C GLU A 254 -22.17 -2.06 8.21
N GLU A 255 -23.34 -1.40 8.26
CA GLU A 255 -23.42 0.04 8.59
C GLU A 255 -22.92 0.35 10.01
N LEU A 256 -23.19 -0.54 10.97
CA LEU A 256 -22.68 -0.40 12.34
C LEU A 256 -21.17 -0.59 12.42
N ILE A 257 -20.61 -1.54 11.68
CA ILE A 257 -19.15 -1.75 11.59
C ILE A 257 -18.51 -0.52 10.94
N ALA A 258 -19.09 -0.03 9.85
CA ALA A 258 -18.60 1.17 9.15
C ALA A 258 -18.58 2.40 10.06
N VAL A 259 -19.66 2.65 10.82
CA VAL A 259 -19.68 3.73 11.83
C VAL A 259 -18.55 3.54 12.86
N GLY A 260 -18.37 2.32 13.34
CA GLY A 260 -17.30 2.00 14.31
C GLY A 260 -15.90 2.28 13.76
N SER A 261 -15.71 2.19 12.44
CA SER A 261 -14.45 2.49 11.77
C SER A 261 -14.31 3.96 11.39
N TYR A 262 -15.38 4.60 10.90
CA TYR A 262 -15.33 5.97 10.40
C TYR A 262 -15.29 7.03 11.51
N VAL A 263 -16.12 6.88 12.54
CA VAL A 263 -16.24 7.89 13.62
C VAL A 263 -14.91 8.17 14.32
N PRO A 264 -14.06 7.18 14.66
CA PRO A 264 -12.75 7.46 15.22
C PRO A 264 -11.84 8.28 14.30
N LEU A 265 -12.00 8.15 12.98
CA LEU A 265 -11.17 8.83 11.99
C LEU A 265 -11.66 10.25 11.65
N THR A 266 -12.98 10.50 11.74
CA THR A 266 -13.61 11.73 11.23
C THR A 266 -14.35 12.54 12.29
N GLY A 267 -14.40 12.05 13.54
CA GLY A 267 -15.26 12.65 14.57
C GLY A 267 -16.72 12.19 14.45
N MET A 268 -17.62 12.84 15.23
CA MET A 268 -19.03 12.42 15.34
C MET A 268 -20.00 13.22 14.44
N GLN A 269 -19.49 13.99 13.48
CA GLN A 269 -20.33 14.85 12.65
C GLN A 269 -20.41 14.32 11.22
N GLY A 270 -21.64 14.02 10.77
CA GLY A 270 -21.97 13.77 9.38
C GLY A 270 -22.33 12.35 9.01
N ASP A 271 -22.90 12.20 7.82
CA ASP A 271 -23.12 10.93 7.14
C ASP A 271 -21.82 10.54 6.41
N TYR A 272 -21.17 9.52 6.87
CA TYR A 272 -19.93 9.03 6.25
C TYR A 272 -20.20 7.91 5.28
N VAL A 273 -19.54 7.97 4.13
CA VAL A 273 -19.50 6.91 3.14
C VAL A 273 -18.04 6.52 2.87
N GLY A 274 -17.83 5.28 2.48
CA GLY A 274 -16.51 4.75 2.21
C GLY A 274 -16.58 3.27 1.83
N ASP A 275 -15.50 2.55 2.08
CA ASP A 275 -15.37 1.13 1.77
C ASP A 275 -15.67 0.18 2.95
N GLY A 276 -16.22 0.73 4.04
CA GLY A 276 -16.54 0.00 5.28
C GLY A 276 -15.49 0.15 6.39
N ILE A 277 -14.27 0.57 6.05
CA ILE A 277 -13.15 0.81 6.99
C ILE A 277 -12.64 2.25 6.89
N VAL A 278 -12.39 2.72 5.66
CA VAL A 278 -11.87 4.07 5.38
C VAL A 278 -12.98 4.92 4.81
N PRO A 279 -13.31 6.07 5.44
CA PRO A 279 -14.21 7.03 4.83
C PRO A 279 -13.52 7.65 3.61
N SER A 280 -14.25 7.73 2.50
CA SER A 280 -13.68 8.19 1.22
C SER A 280 -13.18 9.65 1.30
N SER A 281 -13.75 10.46 2.18
CA SER A 281 -13.28 11.83 2.43
C SER A 281 -11.82 11.91 2.89
N LEU A 282 -11.28 10.84 3.46
CA LEU A 282 -9.87 10.75 3.88
C LEU A 282 -8.98 10.03 2.88
N ALA A 283 -9.57 9.42 1.85
CA ALA A 283 -8.84 8.57 0.92
C ALA A 283 -8.32 9.31 -0.32
N PHE A 284 -8.70 10.56 -0.51
CA PHE A 284 -8.29 11.35 -1.66
C PHE A 284 -7.31 12.45 -1.26
N LEU A 285 -6.34 12.69 -2.12
CA LEU A 285 -5.34 13.74 -1.97
C LEU A 285 -5.72 14.94 -2.85
N ASP A 286 -5.54 16.13 -2.31
CA ASP A 286 -5.72 17.36 -3.07
C ASP A 286 -4.59 17.59 -4.08
N GLY A 287 -4.85 18.44 -5.09
CA GLY A 287 -3.86 18.85 -6.07
C GLY A 287 -3.78 17.94 -7.30
N PRO A 288 -2.59 17.59 -7.81
CA PRO A 288 -2.45 16.85 -9.05
C PRO A 288 -2.76 15.34 -8.96
N ALA A 289 -3.12 14.84 -7.78
CA ALA A 289 -3.53 13.45 -7.61
C ALA A 289 -4.90 13.20 -8.26
N GLU A 290 -5.04 12.06 -8.93
CA GLU A 290 -6.31 11.64 -9.53
C GLU A 290 -7.15 10.89 -8.49
N SER A 291 -8.44 11.21 -8.42
CA SER A 291 -9.39 10.55 -7.51
C SER A 291 -10.33 9.66 -8.30
N VAL A 292 -10.36 8.37 -7.96
CA VAL A 292 -11.16 7.34 -8.63
C VAL A 292 -12.11 6.69 -7.63
N ILE A 293 -13.41 6.79 -7.91
CA ILE A 293 -14.43 6.17 -7.08
C ILE A 293 -14.86 4.86 -7.75
N VAL A 294 -14.76 3.76 -6.99
CA VAL A 294 -15.14 2.42 -7.43
C VAL A 294 -16.13 1.84 -6.44
N ASP A 295 -17.43 1.92 -6.73
CA ASP A 295 -18.49 1.55 -5.78
C ASP A 295 -18.97 0.11 -5.96
N THR A 296 -18.97 -0.40 -7.18
CA THR A 296 -19.48 -1.72 -7.51
C THR A 296 -18.52 -2.52 -8.37
N CYS A 297 -18.44 -3.81 -8.09
CA CYS A 297 -17.73 -4.76 -8.92
C CYS A 297 -18.46 -4.91 -10.26
N SER A 298 -17.78 -4.71 -11.39
CA SER A 298 -18.37 -4.78 -12.73
C SER A 298 -18.95 -6.16 -13.05
N GLN A 299 -18.36 -7.23 -12.51
CA GLN A 299 -18.78 -8.60 -12.78
C GLN A 299 -19.97 -9.05 -11.93
N THR A 300 -20.02 -8.62 -10.67
CA THR A 300 -21.06 -9.10 -9.73
C THR A 300 -22.15 -8.08 -9.43
N GLY A 301 -21.91 -6.79 -9.74
CA GLY A 301 -22.78 -5.68 -9.37
C GLY A 301 -22.86 -5.42 -7.87
N LYS A 302 -22.01 -6.06 -7.06
CA LYS A 302 -21.99 -5.92 -5.60
C LYS A 302 -21.08 -4.80 -5.15
N ASN A 303 -21.39 -4.25 -3.98
CA ASN A 303 -20.63 -3.18 -3.35
C ASN A 303 -19.19 -3.61 -3.05
N ILE A 304 -18.24 -2.72 -3.33
CA ILE A 304 -16.82 -2.94 -3.04
C ILE A 304 -16.53 -2.59 -1.59
N ARG A 305 -15.72 -3.43 -0.94
CA ARG A 305 -15.31 -3.30 0.45
C ARG A 305 -13.80 -3.22 0.59
N HIS A 306 -13.37 -2.70 1.72
CA HIS A 306 -11.95 -2.53 2.03
C HIS A 306 -11.20 -3.85 2.11
N ILE A 307 -11.72 -4.79 2.91
CA ILE A 307 -11.05 -6.05 3.20
C ILE A 307 -11.41 -7.13 2.18
N HIS A 308 -10.42 -7.91 1.77
CA HIS A 308 -10.57 -9.10 0.92
C HIS A 308 -10.29 -10.39 1.69
N VAL A 309 -9.68 -10.28 2.86
CA VAL A 309 -9.29 -11.39 3.71
C VAL A 309 -9.50 -11.04 5.18
N ILE A 310 -9.73 -12.05 5.99
CA ILE A 310 -9.77 -11.91 7.45
C ILE A 310 -8.46 -12.47 7.99
N PRO A 311 -7.56 -11.64 8.53
CA PRO A 311 -6.38 -12.12 9.23
C PRO A 311 -6.82 -12.91 10.46
N THR A 312 -6.31 -14.12 10.60
CA THR A 312 -6.72 -15.01 11.69
C THR A 312 -5.60 -15.14 12.72
N PRO A 313 -5.92 -15.05 14.03
CA PRO A 313 -4.90 -15.16 15.08
C PRO A 313 -4.14 -16.49 15.06
N TRP A 314 -4.79 -17.58 14.66
CA TRP A 314 -4.13 -18.89 14.55
C TRP A 314 -3.12 -18.99 13.40
N ASN A 315 -3.13 -18.04 12.45
CA ASN A 315 -2.09 -17.96 11.45
C ASN A 315 -0.79 -17.34 12.00
N LEU A 316 -0.72 -16.98 13.27
CA LEU A 316 0.52 -16.55 13.93
C LEU A 316 1.57 -17.66 14.00
N TRP A 317 1.16 -18.93 13.94
CA TRP A 317 2.08 -20.10 13.93
C TRP A 317 2.84 -20.21 12.61
N ASP A 318 2.22 -19.75 11.51
CA ASP A 318 2.84 -19.59 10.21
C ASP A 318 2.60 -18.14 9.75
N PRO A 319 3.56 -17.25 9.99
CA PRO A 319 3.43 -15.82 9.66
C PRO A 319 3.19 -15.53 8.18
N LYS A 320 3.46 -16.51 7.30
CA LYS A 320 3.27 -16.40 5.85
C LYS A 320 2.00 -17.12 5.35
N ALA A 321 1.30 -17.87 6.22
CA ALA A 321 0.08 -18.52 5.79
C ALA A 321 -0.97 -17.49 5.32
N PRO A 322 -1.66 -17.72 4.19
CA PRO A 322 -2.70 -16.79 3.72
C PRO A 322 -3.81 -16.64 4.75
N SER A 323 -4.45 -15.48 4.75
CA SER A 323 -5.64 -15.19 5.54
C SER A 323 -6.83 -15.97 4.98
N ILE A 324 -7.94 -16.00 5.73
CA ILE A 324 -9.20 -16.56 5.22
C ILE A 324 -9.76 -15.57 4.18
N PRO A 325 -9.90 -15.99 2.90
CA PRO A 325 -10.50 -15.14 1.89
C PRO A 325 -12.00 -14.94 2.18
N LEU A 326 -12.48 -13.74 1.90
CA LEU A 326 -13.91 -13.50 1.86
C LEU A 326 -14.51 -14.13 0.60
N SER A 327 -15.80 -14.46 0.63
CA SER A 327 -16.48 -15.02 -0.55
C SER A 327 -16.61 -13.96 -1.66
N ASP A 328 -16.85 -14.41 -2.90
CA ASP A 328 -17.10 -13.56 -4.07
C ASP A 328 -18.32 -12.62 -3.89
N ASP A 329 -19.13 -12.87 -2.87
CA ASP A 329 -20.22 -11.98 -2.47
C ASP A 329 -19.73 -10.68 -1.82
N PHE A 330 -18.45 -10.60 -1.49
CA PHE A 330 -17.81 -9.45 -0.86
C PHE A 330 -16.61 -8.96 -1.69
N PRO A 331 -16.85 -8.38 -2.89
CA PRO A 331 -15.77 -7.90 -3.72
C PRO A 331 -14.99 -6.77 -3.02
N SER A 332 -13.71 -6.71 -3.30
CA SER A 332 -12.77 -5.73 -2.77
C SER A 332 -11.85 -5.22 -3.88
N TYR A 333 -10.88 -4.40 -3.54
CA TYR A 333 -9.93 -3.84 -4.51
C TYR A 333 -9.10 -4.89 -5.28
N VAL A 334 -9.01 -6.13 -4.80
CA VAL A 334 -8.26 -7.22 -5.46
C VAL A 334 -9.14 -8.10 -6.36
N SER A 335 -10.47 -7.93 -6.30
CA SER A 335 -11.43 -8.73 -7.09
C SER A 335 -11.35 -8.37 -8.57
N THR A 336 -11.56 -9.35 -9.45
CA THR A 336 -11.40 -9.21 -10.92
C THR A 336 -12.15 -8.01 -11.48
N GLY A 337 -13.46 -7.92 -11.25
CA GLY A 337 -14.28 -6.82 -11.75
C GLY A 337 -14.06 -5.47 -11.04
N VAL A 338 -13.06 -5.38 -10.16
CA VAL A 338 -12.60 -4.15 -9.51
C VAL A 338 -11.20 -3.78 -9.99
N VAL A 339 -10.30 -4.76 -10.13
CA VAL A 339 -8.95 -4.54 -10.68
C VAL A 339 -9.02 -3.89 -12.06
N GLU A 340 -9.93 -4.32 -12.94
CA GLU A 340 -10.13 -3.73 -14.27
C GLU A 340 -10.53 -2.25 -14.25
N GLN A 341 -11.09 -1.75 -13.14
CA GLN A 341 -11.49 -0.34 -13.01
C GLN A 341 -10.34 0.59 -12.59
N TRP A 342 -9.26 0.05 -12.02
CA TRP A 342 -8.13 0.86 -11.59
C TRP A 342 -6.78 0.46 -12.21
N ALA A 343 -6.66 -0.71 -12.84
CA ALA A 343 -5.39 -1.18 -13.41
C ALA A 343 -4.80 -0.25 -14.48
N ALA A 344 -5.64 0.49 -15.22
CA ALA A 344 -5.20 1.46 -16.23
C ALA A 344 -4.39 2.64 -15.66
N TYR A 345 -4.39 2.84 -14.34
CA TYR A 345 -3.59 3.85 -13.65
C TYR A 345 -2.18 3.37 -13.28
N ILE A 346 -1.88 2.11 -13.52
CA ILE A 346 -0.50 1.58 -13.50
C ILE A 346 0.20 2.09 -14.77
N ARG A 347 1.23 2.89 -14.58
CA ARG A 347 1.90 3.58 -15.69
C ARG A 347 3.40 3.40 -15.64
#